data_c4ac96c4a8679866ab3ae3616cfb62e8
#
_entry.id   c4ac96c4a8679866ab3ae3616cfb62e8
#
_cell.length_a   1.000
_cell.length_b   1.000
_cell.length_c   1.000
_cell.angle_alpha   90.00
_cell.angle_beta   90.00
_cell.angle_gamma   90.00
#
_symmetry.space_group_name_H-M   'P 1'
#
loop_
_entity.id
_entity.type
_entity.pdbx_description
1 polymer ?
#
loop_
_entity_poly.entity_id
_entity_poly.type
_entity_poly.pdbx_seq_one_letter_code
_entity_poly.pdbx_strand_id
1 'polypeptide(L)'
;MRFFKKTILAAAALALALLAACSAPEAQIPAESTPTGEAVRIYPDYRDITIPPNIAPLNFMVRGEGDAFVCQMKTARGAKELVAAAGDDGKIIFDTLAWRELLLEARGGDIEVNVYSHRGDAWLHHPAYAISVAKEEIDPYLTYRLIEPSFELYRQLGIYERDITRFE
;
A
#
# COMPACT_ATOMS: atom_id res chain seq x y z
N MET A 1 28.70 9.76 -44.64
CA MET A 1 27.68 8.78 -44.25
C MET A 1 28.01 7.97 -42.97
N ARG A 2 29.27 7.73 -42.63
CA ARG A 2 29.69 7.00 -41.40
C ARG A 2 29.51 7.82 -40.08
N PHE A 3 29.66 9.12 -40.11
CA PHE A 3 29.54 10.00 -38.95
C PHE A 3 28.07 10.12 -38.48
N PHE A 4 27.13 10.21 -39.41
CA PHE A 4 25.70 10.36 -39.10
C PHE A 4 25.10 9.13 -38.42
N LYS A 5 25.59 7.91 -38.76
CA LYS A 5 25.15 6.68 -38.07
C LYS A 5 25.65 6.58 -36.63
N LYS A 6 26.86 7.11 -36.34
CA LYS A 6 27.42 7.08 -34.98
C LYS A 6 26.69 8.06 -34.02
N THR A 7 26.27 9.22 -34.54
CA THR A 7 25.50 10.20 -33.74
C THR A 7 24.09 9.72 -33.45
N ILE A 8 23.44 9.03 -34.40
CA ILE A 8 22.10 8.44 -34.15
C ILE A 8 22.17 7.30 -33.14
N LEU A 9 23.19 6.45 -33.19
CA LEU A 9 23.39 5.35 -32.24
C LEU A 9 23.67 5.88 -30.82
N ALA A 10 24.46 6.95 -30.69
CA ALA A 10 24.74 7.58 -29.40
C ALA A 10 23.51 8.26 -28.81
N ALA A 11 22.69 8.91 -29.62
CA ALA A 11 21.43 9.53 -29.18
C ALA A 11 20.40 8.48 -28.75
N ALA A 12 20.31 7.34 -29.47
CA ALA A 12 19.43 6.23 -29.12
C ALA A 12 19.86 5.55 -27.82
N ALA A 13 21.16 5.37 -27.58
CA ALA A 13 21.69 4.80 -26.34
C ALA A 13 21.46 5.73 -25.14
N LEU A 14 21.57 7.06 -25.33
CA LEU A 14 21.31 8.05 -24.30
C LEU A 14 19.81 8.12 -23.94
N ALA A 15 18.91 8.02 -24.93
CA ALA A 15 17.48 7.95 -24.74
C ALA A 15 17.05 6.68 -24.00
N LEU A 16 17.67 5.53 -24.29
CA LEU A 16 17.42 4.27 -23.59
C LEU A 16 17.90 4.32 -22.13
N ALA A 17 19.03 4.98 -21.86
CA ALA A 17 19.55 5.17 -20.50
C ALA A 17 18.66 6.10 -19.66
N LEU A 18 18.06 7.12 -20.27
CA LEU A 18 17.12 8.02 -19.61
C LEU A 18 15.78 7.36 -19.28
N LEU A 19 15.32 6.39 -20.07
CA LEU A 19 14.11 5.61 -19.81
C LEU A 19 14.30 4.61 -18.65
N ALA A 20 15.51 4.10 -18.45
CA ALA A 20 15.82 3.20 -17.33
C ALA A 20 15.97 3.94 -15.98
N ALA A 21 16.18 5.25 -15.98
CA ALA A 21 16.34 6.06 -14.77
C ALA A 21 15.02 6.48 -14.11
N CYS A 22 13.86 6.22 -14.74
CA CYS A 22 12.53 6.61 -14.23
C CYS A 22 11.76 5.50 -13.51
N SER A 23 12.33 4.33 -13.29
CA SER A 23 11.72 3.35 -12.39
C SER A 23 12.01 3.76 -10.95
N ALA A 24 10.97 4.09 -10.18
CA ALA A 24 11.11 4.22 -8.73
C ALA A 24 11.75 2.93 -8.17
N PRO A 25 12.69 3.01 -7.22
CA PRO A 25 13.27 1.82 -6.64
C PRO A 25 12.17 0.95 -6.06
N GLU A 26 12.15 -0.32 -6.45
CA GLU A 26 11.22 -1.30 -5.90
C GLU A 26 11.44 -1.39 -4.39
N ALA A 27 10.35 -1.29 -3.63
CA ALA A 27 10.41 -1.39 -2.18
C ALA A 27 10.98 -2.75 -1.80
N GLN A 28 12.00 -2.76 -0.94
CA GLN A 28 12.67 -3.98 -0.50
C GLN A 28 12.55 -4.13 1.01
N ILE A 29 12.35 -5.38 1.46
CA ILE A 29 12.40 -5.72 2.87
C ILE A 29 13.85 -5.55 3.34
N PRO A 30 14.10 -4.92 4.50
CA PRO A 30 15.44 -4.81 5.06
C PRO A 30 16.08 -6.19 5.24
N ALA A 31 17.31 -6.35 4.73
CA ALA A 31 18.05 -7.61 4.85
C ALA A 31 18.37 -7.98 6.31
N GLU A 32 18.56 -6.96 7.16
CA GLU A 32 18.77 -7.09 8.59
C GLU A 32 17.81 -6.17 9.33
N SER A 33 17.18 -6.67 10.38
CA SER A 33 16.30 -5.91 11.26
C SER A 33 16.30 -6.46 12.67
N THR A 34 16.16 -5.58 13.65
CA THR A 34 16.08 -5.94 15.07
C THR A 34 14.62 -5.99 15.49
N PRO A 35 14.13 -7.13 16.04
CA PRO A 35 12.77 -7.19 16.57
C PRO A 35 12.58 -6.18 17.72
N THR A 36 11.46 -5.49 17.71
CA THR A 36 11.03 -4.64 18.82
C THR A 36 9.76 -5.19 19.45
N GLY A 37 9.58 -4.98 20.76
CA GLY A 37 8.32 -5.33 21.45
C GLY A 37 7.23 -4.26 21.28
N GLU A 38 7.52 -3.14 20.63
CA GLU A 38 6.60 -2.03 20.44
C GLU A 38 5.74 -2.24 19.20
N ALA A 39 4.42 -2.28 19.37
CA ALA A 39 3.49 -2.35 18.25
C ALA A 39 3.57 -1.07 17.42
N VAL A 40 3.61 -1.21 16.09
CA VAL A 40 3.60 -0.07 15.18
C VAL A 40 2.30 0.71 15.33
N ARG A 41 2.37 2.04 15.33
CA ARG A 41 1.19 2.91 15.26
C ARG A 41 0.90 3.25 13.81
N ILE A 42 -0.26 2.84 13.32
CA ILE A 42 -0.74 3.11 11.97
C ILE A 42 -2.06 3.89 12.00
N TYR A 43 -2.34 4.61 10.93
CA TYR A 43 -3.61 5.32 10.76
C TYR A 43 -4.08 5.23 9.29
N PRO A 44 -5.31 4.73 9.03
CA PRO A 44 -6.22 4.10 10.00
C PRO A 44 -5.64 2.85 10.66
N ASP A 45 -6.15 2.44 11.82
CA ASP A 45 -5.73 1.22 12.50
C ASP A 45 -6.46 0.02 11.91
N TYR A 46 -5.73 -0.80 11.17
CA TYR A 46 -6.23 -1.98 10.47
C TYR A 46 -5.82 -3.30 11.16
N ARG A 47 -5.40 -3.25 12.42
CA ARG A 47 -5.03 -4.47 13.15
C ARG A 47 -6.24 -5.29 13.50
N ASP A 48 -6.13 -6.60 13.31
CA ASP A 48 -7.12 -7.61 13.73
C ASP A 48 -8.54 -7.34 13.18
N ILE A 49 -8.64 -6.80 11.97
CA ILE A 49 -9.90 -6.56 11.29
C ILE A 49 -10.20 -7.66 10.27
N THR A 50 -11.48 -7.77 9.89
CA THR A 50 -11.92 -8.59 8.76
C THR A 50 -12.34 -7.70 7.62
N ILE A 51 -11.85 -8.00 6.41
CA ILE A 51 -12.14 -7.24 5.19
C ILE A 51 -12.77 -8.13 4.13
N PRO A 52 -13.60 -7.60 3.22
CA PRO A 52 -14.08 -8.34 2.06
C PRO A 52 -12.98 -8.46 1.00
N PRO A 53 -13.00 -9.53 0.16
CA PRO A 53 -11.96 -9.77 -0.83
C PRO A 53 -11.98 -8.81 -2.03
N ASN A 54 -12.98 -7.95 -2.13
CA ASN A 54 -13.15 -6.99 -3.21
C ASN A 54 -12.98 -5.52 -2.79
N ILE A 55 -12.42 -5.24 -1.61
CA ILE A 55 -12.21 -3.86 -1.14
C ILE A 55 -10.98 -3.21 -1.79
N ALA A 56 -11.01 -1.88 -1.91
CA ALA A 56 -9.85 -1.08 -2.32
C ALA A 56 -8.64 -1.28 -1.40
N PRO A 57 -7.41 -1.00 -1.86
CA PRO A 57 -6.21 -1.14 -1.04
C PRO A 57 -6.31 -0.42 0.31
N LEU A 58 -5.95 -1.11 1.38
CA LEU A 58 -5.90 -0.53 2.72
C LEU A 58 -4.63 0.31 2.91
N ASN A 59 -4.57 1.43 2.20
CA ASN A 59 -3.48 2.38 2.37
C ASN A 59 -3.51 2.97 3.77
N PHE A 60 -2.35 3.13 4.39
CA PHE A 60 -2.24 3.68 5.74
C PHE A 60 -1.00 4.54 5.91
N MET A 61 -0.97 5.32 6.98
CA MET A 61 0.18 6.10 7.39
C MET A 61 0.80 5.49 8.64
N VAL A 62 2.11 5.33 8.66
CA VAL A 62 2.84 4.98 9.87
C VAL A 62 3.04 6.25 10.72
N ARG A 63 2.58 6.19 11.97
CA ARG A 63 2.69 7.28 12.94
C ARG A 63 3.66 6.90 14.07
N GLY A 64 4.89 6.59 13.71
CA GLY A 64 5.95 6.21 14.61
C GLY A 64 7.17 7.08 14.43
N GLU A 65 8.17 6.90 15.29
CA GLU A 65 9.49 7.46 15.09
C GLU A 65 10.21 6.63 14.03
N GLY A 66 10.85 7.30 13.08
CA GLY A 66 11.61 6.70 11.99
C GLY A 66 11.71 7.66 10.81
N ASP A 67 12.77 7.51 10.04
CA ASP A 67 13.06 8.29 8.83
C ASP A 67 12.68 7.53 7.54
N ALA A 68 12.41 6.21 7.64
CA ALA A 68 11.85 5.42 6.57
C ALA A 68 11.01 4.26 7.11
N PHE A 69 10.02 3.82 6.34
CA PHE A 69 9.15 2.70 6.70
C PHE A 69 8.93 1.79 5.50
N VAL A 70 8.86 0.49 5.77
CA VAL A 70 8.53 -0.55 4.79
C VAL A 70 7.45 -1.44 5.36
N CYS A 71 6.45 -1.75 4.56
CA CYS A 71 5.41 -2.72 4.89
C CYS A 71 5.50 -3.92 3.96
N GLN A 72 5.45 -5.11 4.54
CA GLN A 72 5.28 -6.38 3.85
C GLN A 72 3.94 -6.98 4.26
N MET A 73 3.13 -7.34 3.28
CA MET A 73 1.93 -8.15 3.46
C MET A 73 2.12 -9.47 2.74
N LYS A 74 1.85 -10.57 3.41
CA LYS A 74 1.96 -11.90 2.82
C LYS A 74 0.80 -12.80 3.24
N THR A 75 0.38 -13.69 2.35
CA THR A 75 -0.62 -14.71 2.68
C THR A 75 -0.01 -15.79 3.57
N ALA A 76 -0.84 -16.42 4.38
CA ALA A 76 -0.40 -17.55 5.25
C ALA A 76 0.23 -18.69 4.45
N ARG A 77 -0.12 -18.85 3.18
CA ARG A 77 0.45 -19.83 2.26
C ARG A 77 1.78 -19.40 1.65
N GLY A 78 2.15 -18.11 1.81
CA GLY A 78 3.42 -17.57 1.35
C GLY A 78 3.59 -17.45 -0.17
N ALA A 79 2.55 -17.72 -0.98
CA ALA A 79 2.66 -17.71 -2.43
C ALA A 79 2.54 -16.29 -3.02
N LYS A 80 1.91 -15.37 -2.31
CA LYS A 80 1.82 -13.94 -2.69
C LYS A 80 2.33 -13.05 -1.58
N GLU A 81 3.09 -12.06 -2.01
CA GLU A 81 3.70 -11.05 -1.16
C GLU A 81 3.53 -9.67 -1.82
N LEU A 82 3.26 -8.67 -1.02
CA LEU A 82 3.15 -7.29 -1.42
C LEU A 82 4.05 -6.44 -0.51
N VAL A 83 5.02 -5.75 -1.09
CA VAL A 83 5.95 -4.88 -0.37
C VAL A 83 5.76 -3.45 -0.84
N ALA A 84 5.67 -2.53 0.11
CA ALA A 84 5.58 -1.11 -0.19
C ALA A 84 6.41 -0.30 0.80
N ALA A 85 7.13 0.70 0.31
CA ALA A 85 7.81 1.69 1.13
C ALA A 85 6.92 2.91 1.36
N ALA A 86 7.09 3.56 2.48
CA ALA A 86 6.41 4.83 2.73
C ALA A 86 7.01 5.94 1.87
N GLY A 87 6.15 6.86 1.42
CA GLY A 87 6.58 8.16 0.93
C GLY A 87 7.09 9.06 2.05
N ASP A 88 7.55 10.26 1.68
CA ASP A 88 8.10 11.27 2.61
C ASP A 88 7.11 11.68 3.71
N ASP A 89 5.81 11.48 3.48
CA ASP A 89 4.73 11.76 4.42
C ASP A 89 4.36 10.57 5.32
N GLY A 90 5.10 9.47 5.25
CA GLY A 90 4.85 8.25 6.02
C GLY A 90 3.72 7.38 5.49
N LYS A 91 3.14 7.71 4.32
CA LYS A 91 2.05 6.92 3.72
C LYS A 91 2.57 5.70 2.99
N ILE A 92 2.02 4.55 3.33
CA ILE A 92 2.17 3.29 2.59
C ILE A 92 1.00 3.19 1.60
N ILE A 93 1.32 3.16 0.32
CA ILE A 93 0.34 3.06 -0.76
C ILE A 93 0.63 1.79 -1.54
N PHE A 94 -0.38 0.95 -1.71
CA PHE A 94 -0.25 -0.33 -2.39
C PHE A 94 -0.72 -0.23 -3.85
N ASP A 95 -0.01 -0.93 -4.73
CA ASP A 95 -0.46 -1.12 -6.11
C ASP A 95 -1.80 -1.87 -6.13
N THR A 96 -2.76 -1.36 -6.88
CA THR A 96 -4.13 -1.88 -6.89
C THR A 96 -4.21 -3.30 -7.48
N LEU A 97 -3.39 -3.61 -8.49
CA LEU A 97 -3.41 -4.94 -9.11
C LEU A 97 -2.78 -5.98 -8.19
N ALA A 98 -1.62 -5.66 -7.63
CA ALA A 98 -0.93 -6.53 -6.67
C ALA A 98 -1.79 -6.75 -5.39
N TRP A 99 -2.49 -5.72 -4.93
CA TRP A 99 -3.45 -5.82 -3.83
C TRP A 99 -4.59 -6.79 -4.13
N ARG A 100 -5.21 -6.69 -5.31
CA ARG A 100 -6.27 -7.60 -5.73
C ARG A 100 -5.80 -9.05 -5.82
N GLU A 101 -4.60 -9.28 -6.34
CA GLU A 101 -4.01 -10.62 -6.39
C GLU A 101 -3.76 -11.19 -4.99
N LEU A 102 -3.27 -10.36 -4.05
CA LEU A 102 -3.09 -10.75 -2.65
C LEU A 102 -4.42 -11.14 -2.00
N LEU A 103 -5.49 -10.33 -2.19
CA LEU A 103 -6.82 -10.63 -1.64
C LEU A 103 -7.43 -11.90 -2.21
N LEU A 104 -7.27 -12.14 -3.52
CA LEU A 104 -7.78 -13.36 -4.16
C LEU A 104 -7.16 -14.61 -3.53
N GLU A 105 -5.86 -14.59 -3.25
CA GLU A 105 -5.17 -15.73 -2.62
C GLU A 105 -5.50 -15.84 -1.14
N ALA A 106 -5.63 -14.74 -0.43
CA ALA A 106 -5.95 -14.70 0.99
C ALA A 106 -7.43 -14.99 1.29
N ARG A 107 -8.29 -15.12 0.28
CA ARG A 107 -9.75 -15.28 0.45
C ARG A 107 -10.09 -16.43 1.41
N GLY A 108 -10.80 -16.13 2.47
CA GLY A 108 -11.17 -17.06 3.54
C GLY A 108 -10.02 -17.46 4.46
N GLY A 109 -8.93 -16.69 4.47
CA GLY A 109 -7.76 -16.84 5.33
C GLY A 109 -7.26 -15.47 5.79
N ASP A 110 -5.99 -15.43 6.18
CA ASP A 110 -5.37 -14.24 6.78
C ASP A 110 -4.21 -13.74 5.93
N ILE A 111 -4.01 -12.43 6.02
CA ILE A 111 -2.82 -11.70 5.56
C ILE A 111 -2.01 -11.33 6.80
N GLU A 112 -0.76 -11.78 6.86
CA GLU A 112 0.20 -11.30 7.86
C GLU A 112 0.82 -10.00 7.39
N VAL A 113 0.81 -8.99 8.26
CA VAL A 113 1.36 -7.66 8.01
C VAL A 113 2.58 -7.43 8.87
N ASN A 114 3.71 -7.20 8.24
CA ASN A 114 4.98 -6.86 8.85
C ASN A 114 5.32 -5.41 8.53
N VAL A 115 5.67 -4.62 9.55
CA VAL A 115 6.09 -3.23 9.35
C VAL A 115 7.49 -3.06 9.93
N TYR A 116 8.32 -2.42 9.14
CA TYR A 116 9.70 -2.08 9.50
C TYR A 116 9.84 -0.56 9.56
N SER A 117 10.56 -0.06 10.56
CA SER A 117 10.92 1.34 10.67
C SER A 117 12.44 1.49 10.72
N HIS A 118 12.99 2.42 9.98
CA HIS A 118 14.40 2.79 10.03
C HIS A 118 14.58 3.88 11.07
N ARG A 119 15.48 3.68 12.01
CA ARG A 119 15.78 4.65 13.07
C ARG A 119 17.29 4.73 13.29
N GLY A 120 17.87 5.87 12.95
CA GLY A 120 19.32 6.06 12.97
C GLY A 120 20.01 5.13 11.96
N ASP A 121 20.80 4.18 12.42
CA ASP A 121 21.54 3.26 11.55
C ASP A 121 20.93 1.84 11.49
N ALA A 122 19.75 1.63 12.06
CA ALA A 122 19.17 0.29 12.21
C ALA A 122 17.71 0.22 11.72
N TRP A 123 17.35 -0.91 11.16
CA TRP A 123 15.97 -1.26 10.91
C TRP A 123 15.39 -2.01 12.10
N LEU A 124 14.21 -1.60 12.53
CA LEU A 124 13.41 -2.23 13.57
C LEU A 124 12.24 -2.97 12.93
N HIS A 125 12.02 -4.21 13.35
CA HIS A 125 10.87 -5.01 12.95
C HIS A 125 9.84 -5.00 14.08
N HIS A 126 8.68 -4.44 13.81
CA HIS A 126 7.56 -4.39 14.75
C HIS A 126 6.82 -5.73 14.82
N PRO A 127 6.14 -6.03 15.95
CA PRO A 127 5.28 -7.21 16.02
C PRO A 127 4.29 -7.27 14.86
N ALA A 128 4.25 -8.40 14.16
CA ALA A 128 3.33 -8.63 13.07
C ALA A 128 1.88 -8.66 13.59
N TYR A 129 0.94 -8.28 12.73
CA TYR A 129 -0.49 -8.42 12.98
C TYR A 129 -1.20 -9.06 11.80
N ALA A 130 -2.44 -9.49 12.00
CA ALA A 130 -3.21 -10.16 10.97
C ALA A 130 -4.38 -9.28 10.48
N ILE A 131 -4.73 -9.47 9.19
CA ILE A 131 -5.97 -9.00 8.59
C ILE A 131 -6.66 -10.22 8.01
N SER A 132 -7.88 -10.52 8.48
CA SER A 132 -8.66 -11.63 7.96
C SER A 132 -9.41 -11.21 6.69
N VAL A 133 -9.40 -12.07 5.68
CA VAL A 133 -10.11 -11.86 4.42
C VAL A 133 -11.34 -12.77 4.37
N ALA A 134 -12.52 -12.17 4.28
CA ALA A 134 -13.78 -12.91 4.18
C ALA A 134 -13.84 -13.78 2.91
N LYS A 135 -14.72 -14.77 2.91
CA LYS A 135 -15.00 -15.58 1.71
C LYS A 135 -15.91 -14.89 0.73
N GLU A 136 -16.85 -14.11 1.27
CA GLU A 136 -17.91 -13.44 0.53
C GLU A 136 -17.47 -12.04 0.13
N GLU A 137 -17.82 -11.65 -1.08
CA GLU A 137 -17.71 -10.27 -1.54
C GLU A 137 -18.86 -9.44 -0.95
N ILE A 138 -18.64 -8.14 -0.83
CA ILE A 138 -19.70 -7.19 -0.51
C ILE A 138 -20.16 -6.48 -1.79
N ASP A 139 -21.33 -5.83 -1.73
CA ASP A 139 -21.76 -4.92 -2.78
C ASP A 139 -20.68 -3.84 -2.96
N PRO A 140 -20.20 -3.62 -4.19
CA PRO A 140 -19.16 -2.62 -4.45
C PRO A 140 -19.61 -1.19 -4.16
N TYR A 141 -20.91 -0.93 -4.09
CA TYR A 141 -21.45 0.40 -3.91
C TYR A 141 -21.98 0.62 -2.50
N LEU A 142 -21.39 1.58 -1.81
CA LEU A 142 -21.86 2.05 -0.50
C LEU A 142 -22.69 3.32 -0.69
N THR A 143 -23.98 3.21 -0.40
CA THR A 143 -24.90 4.36 -0.36
C THR A 143 -24.91 4.94 1.04
N TYR A 144 -24.69 6.23 1.16
CA TYR A 144 -24.65 6.92 2.44
C TYR A 144 -25.25 8.32 2.36
N ARG A 145 -25.66 8.83 3.51
CA ARG A 145 -26.08 10.21 3.67
C ARG A 145 -24.94 11.01 4.30
N LEU A 146 -24.49 12.04 3.62
CA LEU A 146 -23.52 12.97 4.19
C LEU A 146 -24.29 14.01 5.02
N ILE A 147 -23.90 14.12 6.30
CA ILE A 147 -24.37 15.16 7.21
C ILE A 147 -23.11 15.87 7.71
N GLU A 148 -22.90 17.11 7.27
CA GLU A 148 -21.78 17.88 7.77
C GLU A 148 -21.98 18.27 9.23
N PRO A 149 -20.91 18.32 10.04
CA PRO A 149 -21.05 18.73 11.44
C PRO A 149 -21.31 20.24 11.47
N SER A 150 -22.51 20.63 11.82
CA SER A 150 -23.08 21.91 12.23
C SER A 150 -24.46 22.15 11.62
N PHE A 151 -25.05 23.31 11.82
CA PHE A 151 -26.39 23.64 11.33
C PHE A 151 -26.44 23.67 9.82
N GLU A 152 -26.99 22.62 9.20
CA GLU A 152 -27.22 22.57 7.77
C GLU A 152 -28.69 22.79 7.41
N LEU A 153 -28.89 23.65 6.41
CA LEU A 153 -30.18 23.80 5.75
C LEU A 153 -30.51 22.50 5.01
N TYR A 154 -31.75 22.05 5.06
CA TYR A 154 -32.27 20.85 4.36
C TYR A 154 -31.88 20.75 2.87
N ARG A 155 -31.47 21.85 2.25
CA ARG A 155 -31.08 21.92 0.83
C ARG A 155 -29.68 21.38 0.53
N GLN A 156 -28.88 21.11 1.57
CA GLN A 156 -27.49 20.60 1.43
C GLN A 156 -27.38 19.12 1.75
N LEU A 157 -28.46 18.47 2.16
CA LEU A 157 -28.49 17.05 2.46
C LEU A 157 -28.64 16.26 1.16
N GLY A 158 -27.70 15.34 0.91
CA GLY A 158 -27.71 14.46 -0.24
C GLY A 158 -27.54 12.99 0.13
N ILE A 159 -28.04 12.13 -0.74
CA ILE A 159 -27.66 10.70 -0.73
C ILE A 159 -26.53 10.57 -1.74
N TYR A 160 -25.45 9.95 -1.30
CA TYR A 160 -24.23 9.72 -2.06
C TYR A 160 -24.01 8.24 -2.22
N GLU A 161 -23.37 7.88 -3.31
CA GLU A 161 -22.93 6.51 -3.58
C GLU A 161 -21.43 6.53 -3.85
N ARG A 162 -20.71 5.58 -3.32
CA ARG A 162 -19.28 5.43 -3.51
C ARG A 162 -18.94 3.99 -3.83
N ASP A 163 -18.13 3.79 -4.87
CA ASP A 163 -17.48 2.52 -5.13
C ASP A 163 -16.35 2.29 -4.12
N ILE A 164 -16.48 1.25 -3.29
CA ILE A 164 -15.51 0.91 -2.24
C ILE A 164 -14.43 -0.06 -2.70
N THR A 165 -14.48 -0.50 -3.96
CA THR A 165 -13.46 -1.37 -4.57
C THR A 165 -12.29 -0.59 -5.15
N ARG A 166 -12.39 0.75 -5.19
CA ARG A 166 -11.40 1.70 -5.71
C ARG A 166 -11.51 3.06 -5.05
N PHE A 167 -10.57 3.94 -5.33
CA PHE A 167 -10.49 5.30 -4.73
C PHE A 167 -11.06 6.42 -5.61
N GLU A 168 -11.73 6.11 -6.71
CA GLU A 168 -12.36 7.08 -7.62
C GLU A 168 -13.78 7.41 -7.19
#